data_03391398c620dcc7669f2c857e1c2bb7
#
_entry.id   03391398c620dcc7669f2c857e1c2bb7
#
_cell.length_a   1.000
_cell.length_b   1.000
_cell.length_c   1.000
_cell.angle_alpha   90.00
_cell.angle_beta   90.00
_cell.angle_gamma   90.00
#
_symmetry.space_group_name_H-M   'P 1'
#
loop_
_entity.id
_entity.type
_entity.pdbx_description
1 polymer ?
#
loop_
_entity_poly.entity_id
_entity_poly.type
_entity_poly.pdbx_seq_one_letter_code
_entity_poly.pdbx_strand_id
1 'polypeptide(L)'
;MSKPIIAVVGRPNVGKSTLFNKLIGERRSIVEDTPGVTRDRIYGETEWNGRQLVLIDTGGIEPKTDDIILSQMKVQAQVAIDDADVIVFMCDVRTGLTAADRDIAVMLQKSGKPIIPCINKCDSVGDLPYEYYEFYELGFDCDPVPVSSIHGSGTGDLLDACCEALSDWEEGEEEESGIKIAVIGKPNAGKSSIVNRFLGENRMIVSDIAGTTRDAVDTRVVNERGTFTFIDTAGIRRQSKIGDQIEKYSVLRAHMAVERADVCLLMIDASVGITEQDEKIAGIAHEAGKATIIVVNKWDAIEKDNSTTKAFTDRIRESLAYMPYAPITFVSAKTGQRIDGLYDLILSVYEQSHLRVTTGALNDVLGEAMMRVQPPTDKGRRLKIFYMTQTQVAPPTFVLFCNMAELFHFSYQRYIENCLRETYGFKGTPIKMIIKQKGDDPEINVRGKRDKKEKDEESEDGWEE
;
A
#
# COMPACT_ATOMS: atom_id res chain seq x y z
N MET A 1 12.24 0.80 3.79
CA MET A 1 12.89 0.16 2.61
C MET A 1 11.96 0.30 1.43
N SER A 2 12.37 0.94 0.33
CA SER A 2 11.56 0.98 -0.88
C SER A 2 11.66 -0.38 -1.57
N LYS A 3 10.51 -1.01 -1.82
CA LYS A 3 10.44 -2.30 -2.53
C LYS A 3 10.51 -2.04 -4.04
N PRO A 4 11.24 -2.84 -4.83
CA PRO A 4 11.24 -2.69 -6.28
C PRO A 4 9.87 -3.04 -6.87
N ILE A 5 9.50 -2.30 -7.91
CA ILE A 5 8.19 -2.36 -8.54
C ILE A 5 8.29 -3.05 -9.90
N ILE A 6 7.50 -4.09 -10.09
CA ILE A 6 7.37 -4.84 -11.34
C ILE A 6 5.98 -4.60 -11.93
N ALA A 7 5.90 -4.01 -13.12
CA ALA A 7 4.63 -3.80 -13.81
C ALA A 7 4.40 -4.84 -14.92
N VAL A 8 3.23 -5.46 -14.95
CA VAL A 8 2.83 -6.40 -15.99
C VAL A 8 2.04 -5.66 -17.07
N VAL A 9 2.56 -5.60 -18.29
CA VAL A 9 1.98 -4.91 -19.45
C VAL A 9 1.69 -5.93 -20.54
N GLY A 10 0.63 -5.75 -21.32
CA GLY A 10 0.30 -6.62 -22.45
C GLY A 10 -1.14 -6.45 -22.91
N ARG A 11 -1.49 -7.08 -24.03
CA ARG A 11 -2.85 -7.04 -24.60
C ARG A 11 -3.91 -7.53 -23.62
N PRO A 12 -5.20 -7.16 -23.78
CA PRO A 12 -6.31 -7.80 -23.10
C PRO A 12 -6.29 -9.33 -23.33
N ASN A 13 -6.69 -10.09 -22.30
CA ASN A 13 -6.82 -11.55 -22.36
C ASN A 13 -5.53 -12.37 -22.57
N VAL A 14 -4.34 -11.77 -22.48
CA VAL A 14 -3.08 -12.53 -22.49
C VAL A 14 -2.81 -13.26 -21.16
N GLY A 15 -3.56 -12.93 -20.09
CA GLY A 15 -3.48 -13.60 -18.79
C GLY A 15 -2.79 -12.80 -17.70
N LYS A 16 -2.68 -11.47 -17.82
CA LYS A 16 -2.01 -10.59 -16.83
C LYS A 16 -2.54 -10.79 -15.40
N SER A 17 -3.84 -10.69 -15.21
CA SER A 17 -4.45 -10.86 -13.87
C SER A 17 -4.34 -12.29 -13.35
N THR A 18 -4.30 -13.30 -14.23
CA THR A 18 -4.05 -14.69 -13.83
C THR A 18 -2.62 -14.85 -13.32
N LEU A 19 -1.63 -14.30 -14.04
CA LEU A 19 -0.23 -14.30 -13.62
C LEU A 19 -0.08 -13.54 -12.30
N PHE A 20 -0.62 -12.34 -12.22
CA PHE A 20 -0.58 -11.50 -11.02
C PHE A 20 -1.11 -12.25 -9.78
N ASN A 21 -2.30 -12.84 -9.86
CA ASN A 21 -2.87 -13.62 -8.77
C ASN A 21 -2.01 -14.84 -8.39
N LYS A 22 -1.37 -15.47 -9.39
CA LYS A 22 -0.48 -16.61 -9.16
C LYS A 22 0.81 -16.22 -8.44
N LEU A 23 1.41 -15.08 -8.81
CA LEU A 23 2.65 -14.58 -8.23
C LEU A 23 2.47 -14.06 -6.79
N ILE A 24 1.31 -13.47 -6.47
CA ILE A 24 1.02 -13.02 -5.11
C ILE A 24 0.74 -14.21 -4.16
N GLY A 25 0.27 -15.35 -4.70
CA GLY A 25 -0.04 -16.57 -3.95
C GLY A 25 -1.29 -16.43 -3.05
N GLU A 26 -1.93 -17.55 -2.74
CA GLU A 26 -3.16 -17.63 -1.90
C GLU A 26 -2.91 -17.25 -0.42
N ARG A 27 -1.68 -16.96 0.00
CA ARG A 27 -1.27 -16.84 1.40
C ARG A 27 -1.51 -15.48 2.07
N ARG A 28 -2.02 -14.46 1.38
CA ARG A 28 -2.34 -13.15 1.98
C ARG A 28 -3.69 -12.59 1.55
N SER A 29 -4.74 -13.38 1.60
CA SER A 29 -6.10 -12.85 1.59
C SER A 29 -6.68 -12.84 3.01
N ILE A 30 -6.20 -11.93 3.86
CA ILE A 30 -7.02 -11.44 4.96
C ILE A 30 -7.61 -10.13 4.44
N VAL A 31 -8.71 -10.26 3.72
CA VAL A 31 -9.58 -9.13 3.38
C VAL A 31 -10.78 -9.24 4.29
N GLU A 32 -10.87 -8.36 5.28
CA GLU A 32 -12.14 -8.05 5.91
C GLU A 32 -13.03 -7.41 4.83
N ASP A 33 -14.26 -7.93 4.70
CA ASP A 33 -15.32 -7.37 3.87
C ASP A 33 -15.70 -5.98 4.39
N THR A 34 -15.07 -4.94 3.89
CA THR A 34 -15.50 -3.57 4.14
C THR A 34 -16.49 -3.18 3.03
N PRO A 35 -17.75 -2.84 3.35
CA PRO A 35 -18.73 -2.45 2.35
C PRO A 35 -18.28 -1.15 1.65
N GLY A 36 -18.09 -1.20 0.33
CA GLY A 36 -17.84 -0.03 -0.51
C GLY A 36 -16.56 -0.04 -1.35
N VAL A 37 -15.69 -1.05 -1.22
CA VAL A 37 -14.46 -1.15 -2.01
C VAL A 37 -14.62 -2.21 -3.10
N THR A 38 -14.50 -1.79 -4.35
CA THR A 38 -14.54 -2.68 -5.51
C THR A 38 -13.27 -3.55 -5.58
N ARG A 39 -13.45 -4.86 -5.81
CA ARG A 39 -12.47 -5.95 -5.80
C ARG A 39 -11.37 -5.91 -6.89
N ASP A 40 -11.09 -4.80 -7.52
CA ASP A 40 -10.06 -4.71 -8.56
C ASP A 40 -8.69 -4.49 -7.92
N ARG A 41 -8.00 -5.57 -7.53
CA ARG A 41 -6.62 -5.53 -7.04
C ARG A 41 -5.70 -5.19 -8.21
N ILE A 42 -5.17 -3.97 -8.20
CA ILE A 42 -4.15 -3.50 -9.15
C ILE A 42 -2.74 -3.78 -8.60
N TYR A 43 -2.60 -4.06 -7.29
CA TYR A 43 -1.34 -4.26 -6.58
C TYR A 43 -1.27 -5.54 -5.80
N GLY A 44 -0.07 -6.07 -5.67
CA GLY A 44 0.24 -7.15 -4.77
C GLY A 44 1.70 -7.18 -4.37
N GLU A 45 1.97 -7.65 -3.16
CA GLU A 45 3.31 -7.92 -2.69
C GLU A 45 3.63 -9.39 -2.84
N THR A 46 4.86 -9.69 -3.23
CA THR A 46 5.41 -11.04 -3.24
C THR A 46 6.83 -11.03 -2.70
N GLU A 47 7.31 -12.18 -2.25
CA GLU A 47 8.68 -12.37 -1.81
C GLU A 47 9.35 -13.44 -2.67
N TRP A 48 10.52 -13.14 -3.21
CA TRP A 48 11.30 -14.07 -3.99
C TRP A 48 12.78 -13.95 -3.67
N ASN A 49 13.44 -15.09 -3.38
CA ASN A 49 14.85 -15.16 -2.99
C ASN A 49 15.23 -14.18 -1.85
N GLY A 50 14.31 -13.99 -0.86
CA GLY A 50 14.50 -13.06 0.26
C GLY A 50 14.30 -11.59 -0.07
N ARG A 51 13.95 -11.24 -1.32
CA ARG A 51 13.66 -9.87 -1.76
C ARG A 51 12.16 -9.64 -1.80
N GLN A 52 11.69 -8.57 -1.17
CA GLN A 52 10.30 -8.12 -1.24
C GLN A 52 10.07 -7.35 -2.54
N LEU A 53 9.03 -7.72 -3.30
CA LEU A 53 8.70 -7.16 -4.61
C LEU A 53 7.26 -6.64 -4.59
N VAL A 54 7.00 -5.54 -5.28
CA VAL A 54 5.64 -5.02 -5.54
C VAL A 54 5.27 -5.30 -6.98
N LEU A 55 4.16 -5.99 -7.20
CA LEU A 55 3.62 -6.27 -8.53
C LEU A 55 2.47 -5.33 -8.86
N ILE A 56 2.41 -4.86 -10.10
CA ILE A 56 1.30 -4.04 -10.64
C ILE A 56 0.63 -4.78 -11.78
N ASP A 57 -0.68 -5.05 -11.66
CA ASP A 57 -1.51 -5.50 -12.79
C ASP A 57 -2.07 -4.28 -13.55
N THR A 58 -1.45 -3.92 -14.66
CA THR A 58 -1.95 -2.83 -15.50
C THR A 58 -3.25 -3.17 -16.23
N GLY A 59 -3.68 -4.45 -16.25
CA GLY A 59 -4.92 -4.91 -16.87
C GLY A 59 -6.19 -4.37 -16.22
N GLY A 60 -6.14 -4.04 -14.93
CA GLY A 60 -7.23 -3.34 -14.23
C GLY A 60 -7.44 -1.88 -14.66
N ILE A 61 -6.56 -1.31 -15.50
CA ILE A 61 -6.57 0.09 -15.97
C ILE A 61 -7.29 0.22 -17.33
N GLU A 62 -8.38 -0.49 -17.55
CA GLU A 62 -9.09 -0.41 -18.84
C GLU A 62 -9.98 0.84 -18.93
N PRO A 63 -9.80 1.73 -19.93
CA PRO A 63 -10.78 2.77 -20.24
C PRO A 63 -12.09 2.17 -20.74
N LYS A 64 -13.22 2.72 -20.35
CA LYS A 64 -14.58 2.25 -20.72
C LYS A 64 -14.98 2.52 -22.17
N THR A 65 -14.07 2.78 -23.09
CA THR A 65 -14.37 3.08 -24.50
C THR A 65 -13.92 1.94 -25.39
N ASP A 66 -14.81 1.51 -26.26
CA ASP A 66 -14.63 0.42 -27.25
C ASP A 66 -13.59 0.71 -28.34
N ASP A 67 -12.91 1.86 -28.29
CA ASP A 67 -11.92 2.25 -29.28
C ASP A 67 -10.51 1.80 -28.89
N ILE A 68 -10.12 0.73 -29.57
CA ILE A 68 -8.74 0.39 -29.93
C ILE A 68 -7.86 -0.17 -28.80
N ILE A 69 -7.68 -1.49 -28.80
CA ILE A 69 -6.72 -2.30 -28.02
C ILE A 69 -5.35 -1.60 -27.91
N LEU A 70 -4.88 -0.97 -28.98
CA LEU A 70 -3.61 -0.26 -29.00
C LEU A 70 -3.57 0.97 -28.09
N SER A 71 -4.68 1.71 -27.94
CA SER A 71 -4.72 2.88 -27.04
C SER A 71 -4.68 2.45 -25.57
N GLN A 72 -5.33 1.36 -25.23
CA GLN A 72 -5.29 0.77 -23.88
C GLN A 72 -3.88 0.29 -23.54
N MET A 73 -3.23 -0.42 -24.45
CA MET A 73 -1.86 -0.89 -24.26
C MET A 73 -0.86 0.26 -24.13
N LYS A 74 -1.02 1.35 -24.88
CA LYS A 74 -0.17 2.54 -24.76
C LYS A 74 -0.29 3.18 -23.38
N VAL A 75 -1.49 3.27 -22.82
CA VAL A 75 -1.70 3.79 -21.45
C VAL A 75 -1.04 2.87 -20.41
N GLN A 76 -1.21 1.55 -20.53
CA GLN A 76 -0.56 0.58 -19.65
C GLN A 76 0.98 0.66 -19.74
N ALA A 77 1.52 0.75 -20.97
CA ALA A 77 2.95 0.90 -21.18
C ALA A 77 3.48 2.21 -20.60
N GLN A 78 2.74 3.32 -20.72
CA GLN A 78 3.14 4.60 -20.14
C GLN A 78 3.18 4.55 -18.61
N VAL A 79 2.19 3.90 -17.98
CA VAL A 79 2.18 3.68 -16.52
C VAL A 79 3.41 2.88 -16.10
N ALA A 80 3.69 1.78 -16.78
CA ALA A 80 4.83 0.94 -16.47
C ALA A 80 6.16 1.69 -16.66
N ILE A 81 6.28 2.49 -17.74
CA ILE A 81 7.46 3.32 -18.01
C ILE A 81 7.67 4.36 -16.90
N ASP A 82 6.60 5.01 -16.45
CA ASP A 82 6.72 6.06 -15.46
C ASP A 82 7.09 5.51 -14.06
N ASP A 83 6.55 4.36 -13.68
CA ASP A 83 6.47 3.95 -12.29
C ASP A 83 7.19 2.63 -11.94
N ALA A 84 7.38 1.69 -12.89
CA ALA A 84 8.01 0.41 -12.60
C ALA A 84 9.55 0.47 -12.67
N ASP A 85 10.19 -0.42 -11.93
CA ASP A 85 11.63 -0.65 -11.98
C ASP A 85 11.98 -1.69 -13.04
N VAL A 86 11.12 -2.69 -13.19
CA VAL A 86 11.17 -3.72 -14.23
C VAL A 86 9.80 -3.84 -14.88
N ILE A 87 9.78 -4.01 -16.19
CA ILE A 87 8.54 -4.19 -16.97
C ILE A 87 8.47 -5.63 -17.46
N VAL A 88 7.44 -6.35 -17.07
CA VAL A 88 7.09 -7.66 -17.63
C VAL A 88 6.15 -7.44 -18.81
N PHE A 89 6.66 -7.62 -20.04
CA PHE A 89 5.87 -7.49 -21.24
C PHE A 89 5.26 -8.83 -21.63
N MET A 90 3.95 -8.99 -21.39
CA MET A 90 3.26 -10.26 -21.51
C MET A 90 2.58 -10.43 -22.86
N CYS A 91 2.93 -11.51 -23.58
CA CYS A 91 2.37 -11.93 -24.84
C CYS A 91 1.70 -13.32 -24.72
N ASP A 92 0.87 -13.70 -25.71
CA ASP A 92 0.16 -14.98 -25.78
C ASP A 92 0.71 -15.81 -26.93
N VAL A 93 1.34 -16.96 -26.63
CA VAL A 93 1.94 -17.85 -27.63
C VAL A 93 0.93 -18.33 -28.66
N ARG A 94 -0.34 -18.55 -28.24
CA ARG A 94 -1.38 -19.10 -29.14
C ARG A 94 -1.84 -18.13 -30.23
N THR A 95 -1.71 -16.82 -29.98
CA THR A 95 -2.06 -15.78 -30.97
C THR A 95 -0.87 -15.30 -31.78
N GLY A 96 0.35 -15.74 -31.43
CA GLY A 96 1.59 -15.26 -32.02
C GLY A 96 1.86 -13.79 -31.81
N LEU A 97 2.91 -13.30 -32.44
CA LEU A 97 3.36 -11.90 -32.33
C LEU A 97 2.53 -10.97 -33.22
N THR A 98 1.77 -10.05 -32.63
CA THR A 98 0.90 -9.12 -33.37
C THR A 98 1.56 -7.76 -33.64
N ALA A 99 0.98 -6.98 -34.57
CA ALA A 99 1.45 -5.62 -34.84
C ALA A 99 1.34 -4.70 -33.60
N ALA A 100 0.28 -4.88 -32.79
CA ALA A 100 0.11 -4.13 -31.54
C ALA A 100 1.21 -4.44 -30.52
N ASP A 101 1.66 -5.69 -30.42
CA ASP A 101 2.77 -6.09 -29.55
C ASP A 101 4.08 -5.42 -30.00
N ARG A 102 4.35 -5.37 -31.32
CA ARG A 102 5.54 -4.70 -31.88
C ARG A 102 5.53 -3.19 -31.59
N ASP A 103 4.40 -2.53 -31.77
CA ASP A 103 4.27 -1.08 -31.50
C ASP A 103 4.56 -0.74 -30.05
N ILE A 104 4.06 -1.54 -29.10
CA ILE A 104 4.32 -1.36 -27.68
C ILE A 104 5.76 -1.71 -27.32
N ALA A 105 6.32 -2.77 -27.88
CA ALA A 105 7.72 -3.14 -27.67
C ALA A 105 8.66 -1.99 -28.02
N VAL A 106 8.44 -1.32 -29.16
CA VAL A 106 9.22 -0.12 -29.56
C VAL A 106 9.07 1.01 -28.56
N MET A 107 7.88 1.22 -27.99
CA MET A 107 7.65 2.24 -26.96
C MET A 107 8.38 1.91 -25.67
N LEU A 108 8.33 0.65 -25.23
CA LEU A 108 9.00 0.16 -24.04
C LEU A 108 10.53 0.25 -24.17
N GLN A 109 11.10 -0.17 -25.31
CA GLN A 109 12.54 -0.09 -25.58
C GLN A 109 13.08 1.33 -25.46
N LYS A 110 12.33 2.34 -25.92
CA LYS A 110 12.72 3.76 -25.83
C LYS A 110 12.76 4.29 -24.40
N SER A 111 12.18 3.58 -23.44
CA SER A 111 12.17 4.00 -22.04
C SER A 111 13.51 3.79 -21.33
N GLY A 112 14.37 2.90 -21.83
CA GLY A 112 15.64 2.51 -21.20
C GLY A 112 15.46 1.68 -19.91
N LYS A 113 14.24 1.24 -19.58
CA LYS A 113 13.99 0.36 -18.42
C LYS A 113 14.21 -1.10 -18.79
N PRO A 114 14.60 -1.97 -17.83
CA PRO A 114 14.67 -3.41 -18.03
C PRO A 114 13.30 -3.96 -18.41
N ILE A 115 13.26 -4.75 -19.49
CA ILE A 115 12.03 -5.36 -20.01
C ILE A 115 12.22 -6.86 -20.09
N ILE A 116 11.36 -7.61 -19.41
CA ILE A 116 11.34 -9.07 -19.46
C ILE A 116 10.16 -9.52 -20.32
N PRO A 117 10.42 -10.09 -21.52
CA PRO A 117 9.35 -10.64 -22.36
C PRO A 117 8.83 -11.93 -21.74
N CYS A 118 7.55 -11.95 -21.37
CA CYS A 118 6.85 -13.09 -20.77
C CYS A 118 5.86 -13.68 -21.77
N ILE A 119 6.12 -14.90 -22.25
CA ILE A 119 5.29 -15.58 -23.22
C ILE A 119 4.38 -16.56 -22.50
N ASN A 120 3.12 -16.17 -22.36
CA ASN A 120 2.13 -16.94 -21.60
C ASN A 120 1.39 -17.97 -22.46
N LYS A 121 0.71 -18.89 -21.77
CA LYS A 121 -0.05 -20.02 -22.30
C LYS A 121 0.84 -21.10 -22.96
N CYS A 122 2.09 -21.20 -22.52
CA CYS A 122 2.97 -22.32 -22.79
C CYS A 122 2.61 -23.49 -21.85
N ASP A 123 1.44 -24.11 -22.12
CA ASP A 123 0.85 -25.10 -21.21
C ASP A 123 1.35 -26.52 -21.45
N SER A 124 2.12 -26.77 -22.51
CA SER A 124 2.69 -28.08 -22.83
C SER A 124 3.92 -28.37 -21.97
N VAL A 125 3.95 -29.54 -21.36
CA VAL A 125 5.12 -30.05 -20.66
C VAL A 125 6.05 -30.69 -21.72
N GLY A 126 7.17 -30.06 -22.01
CA GLY A 126 8.13 -30.53 -23.01
C GLY A 126 8.57 -29.43 -23.96
N ASP A 127 8.59 -29.73 -25.27
CA ASP A 127 9.05 -28.80 -26.31
C ASP A 127 8.16 -27.57 -26.44
N LEU A 128 8.80 -26.39 -26.51
CA LEU A 128 8.11 -25.12 -26.72
C LEU A 128 7.44 -25.10 -28.11
N PRO A 129 6.24 -24.49 -28.24
CA PRO A 129 5.59 -24.30 -29.52
C PRO A 129 6.49 -23.52 -30.48
N TYR A 130 6.40 -23.82 -31.78
CA TYR A 130 7.22 -23.14 -32.78
C TYR A 130 6.99 -21.62 -32.80
N GLU A 131 5.77 -21.19 -32.54
CA GLU A 131 5.35 -19.79 -32.44
C GLU A 131 6.07 -19.02 -31.31
N TYR A 132 6.59 -19.73 -30.31
CA TYR A 132 7.38 -19.12 -29.25
C TYR A 132 8.61 -18.39 -29.77
N TYR A 133 9.26 -18.94 -30.77
CA TYR A 133 10.50 -18.38 -31.32
C TYR A 133 10.30 -17.08 -32.11
N GLU A 134 9.07 -16.74 -32.49
CA GLU A 134 8.75 -15.45 -33.12
C GLU A 134 8.98 -14.28 -32.19
N PHE A 135 8.86 -14.49 -30.87
CA PHE A 135 9.00 -13.42 -29.86
C PHE A 135 10.43 -12.92 -29.69
N TYR A 136 11.44 -13.60 -30.19
CA TYR A 136 12.81 -13.08 -30.29
C TYR A 136 12.90 -11.88 -31.24
N GLU A 137 11.95 -11.72 -32.18
CA GLU A 137 11.88 -10.53 -33.04
C GLU A 137 11.60 -9.23 -32.27
N LEU A 138 11.14 -9.31 -31.02
CA LEU A 138 10.92 -8.15 -30.16
C LEU A 138 12.24 -7.42 -29.83
N GLY A 139 13.38 -8.10 -29.86
CA GLY A 139 14.71 -7.52 -29.73
C GLY A 139 14.98 -6.87 -28.38
N PHE A 140 14.47 -7.46 -27.31
CA PHE A 140 14.81 -7.07 -25.94
C PHE A 140 16.16 -7.67 -25.50
N ASP A 141 16.79 -7.09 -24.50
CA ASP A 141 18.09 -7.54 -23.96
C ASP A 141 17.99 -8.86 -23.19
N CYS A 142 16.77 -9.27 -22.80
CA CYS A 142 16.48 -10.51 -22.10
C CYS A 142 15.75 -11.48 -23.03
N ASP A 143 16.11 -12.78 -22.93
CA ASP A 143 15.42 -13.83 -23.66
C ASP A 143 13.94 -13.96 -23.25
N PRO A 144 13.03 -14.31 -24.16
CA PRO A 144 11.64 -14.56 -23.82
C PRO A 144 11.50 -15.67 -22.77
N VAL A 145 10.72 -15.43 -21.71
CA VAL A 145 10.47 -16.40 -20.65
C VAL A 145 9.14 -17.11 -20.90
N PRO A 146 9.12 -18.43 -21.13
CA PRO A 146 7.89 -19.18 -21.33
C PRO A 146 7.18 -19.42 -19.99
N VAL A 147 5.89 -19.05 -19.92
CA VAL A 147 5.08 -19.14 -18.70
C VAL A 147 3.73 -19.79 -18.99
N SER A 148 3.23 -20.58 -18.04
CA SER A 148 1.82 -20.93 -17.95
C SER A 148 1.22 -20.36 -16.68
N SER A 149 0.55 -19.22 -16.79
CA SER A 149 -0.06 -18.55 -15.64
C SER A 149 -1.12 -19.41 -14.92
N ILE A 150 -1.81 -20.30 -15.65
CA ILE A 150 -2.82 -21.21 -15.10
C ILE A 150 -2.15 -22.28 -14.23
N HIS A 151 -1.11 -22.92 -14.76
CA HIS A 151 -0.42 -24.02 -14.08
C HIS A 151 0.70 -23.54 -13.14
N GLY A 152 1.16 -22.29 -13.28
CA GLY A 152 2.28 -21.73 -12.52
C GLY A 152 3.65 -22.21 -13.00
N SER A 153 3.73 -22.85 -14.18
CA SER A 153 4.99 -23.24 -14.79
C SER A 153 5.73 -22.00 -15.33
N GLY A 154 7.07 -21.94 -15.13
CA GLY A 154 7.91 -20.82 -15.58
C GLY A 154 7.77 -19.52 -14.75
N THR A 155 6.91 -19.50 -13.72
CA THR A 155 6.74 -18.30 -12.87
C THR A 155 7.97 -18.02 -12.00
N GLY A 156 8.70 -19.06 -11.59
CA GLY A 156 9.97 -18.94 -10.87
C GLY A 156 11.04 -18.32 -11.76
N ASP A 157 11.21 -18.85 -12.99
CA ASP A 157 12.18 -18.32 -13.96
C ASP A 157 11.90 -16.86 -14.31
N LEU A 158 10.61 -16.48 -14.39
CA LEU A 158 10.20 -15.09 -14.60
C LEU A 158 10.61 -14.19 -13.43
N LEU A 159 10.42 -14.63 -12.19
CA LEU A 159 10.82 -13.87 -11.01
C LEU A 159 12.35 -13.81 -10.87
N ASP A 160 13.07 -14.88 -11.24
CA ASP A 160 14.53 -14.87 -11.29
C ASP A 160 15.05 -13.87 -12.31
N ALA A 161 14.49 -13.83 -13.52
CA ALA A 161 14.84 -12.84 -14.54
C ALA A 161 14.55 -11.40 -14.08
N CYS A 162 13.42 -11.17 -13.37
CA CYS A 162 13.13 -9.87 -12.78
C CYS A 162 14.13 -9.49 -11.69
N CYS A 163 14.53 -10.42 -10.83
CA CYS A 163 15.54 -10.18 -9.78
C CYS A 163 16.94 -9.94 -10.35
N GLU A 164 17.30 -10.61 -11.43
CA GLU A 164 18.57 -10.40 -12.15
C GLU A 164 18.61 -9.01 -12.79
N ALA A 165 17.52 -8.60 -13.43
CA ALA A 165 17.38 -7.24 -13.98
C ALA A 165 17.42 -6.14 -12.89
N LEU A 166 17.23 -6.51 -11.63
CA LEU A 166 17.35 -5.67 -10.44
C LEU A 166 18.71 -5.87 -9.73
N SER A 167 19.72 -6.52 -10.33
CA SER A 167 21.02 -6.79 -9.69
C SER A 167 21.74 -5.51 -9.27
N ASP A 168 21.64 -4.46 -10.08
CA ASP A 168 22.23 -3.14 -9.79
C ASP A 168 21.34 -2.29 -8.87
N TRP A 169 20.22 -2.86 -8.42
CA TRP A 169 19.36 -2.23 -7.44
C TRP A 169 19.99 -2.38 -6.05
N GLU A 170 20.78 -1.41 -5.66
CA GLU A 170 21.29 -1.29 -4.31
C GLU A 170 20.11 -0.90 -3.40
N GLU A 171 19.95 -1.61 -2.29
CA GLU A 171 19.22 -1.07 -1.15
C GLU A 171 19.97 0.20 -0.74
N GLY A 172 19.53 1.35 -1.23
CA GLY A 172 20.17 2.61 -0.91
C GLY A 172 20.27 2.72 0.59
N GLU A 173 21.49 2.95 1.10
CA GLU A 173 21.69 3.33 2.49
C GLU A 173 20.62 4.38 2.81
N GLU A 174 19.90 4.23 3.91
CA GLU A 174 18.97 5.23 4.41
C GLU A 174 19.79 6.51 4.72
N GLU A 175 20.10 7.30 3.70
CA GLU A 175 20.34 8.72 3.95
C GLU A 175 19.09 9.18 4.71
N GLU A 176 19.27 9.97 5.75
CA GLU A 176 18.18 10.54 6.55
C GLU A 176 17.16 11.23 5.63
N SER A 177 16.31 10.42 5.00
CA SER A 177 15.36 10.85 3.97
C SER A 177 14.24 11.72 4.55
N GLY A 178 14.25 11.89 5.88
CA GLY A 178 13.22 12.62 6.59
C GLY A 178 11.85 11.92 6.49
N ILE A 179 10.80 12.62 6.89
CA ILE A 179 9.42 12.10 6.87
C ILE A 179 8.91 12.09 5.42
N LYS A 180 8.52 10.92 4.93
CA LYS A 180 7.97 10.73 3.59
C LYS A 180 6.48 11.07 3.56
N ILE A 181 6.10 12.01 2.70
CA ILE A 181 4.74 12.55 2.63
C ILE A 181 4.12 12.29 1.27
N ALA A 182 2.99 11.58 1.23
CA ALA A 182 2.16 11.48 0.04
C ALA A 182 1.03 12.52 0.07
N VAL A 183 0.87 13.28 -1.01
CA VAL A 183 -0.25 14.22 -1.18
C VAL A 183 -1.26 13.59 -2.13
N ILE A 184 -2.35 13.06 -1.57
CA ILE A 184 -3.40 12.32 -2.28
C ILE A 184 -4.71 13.12 -2.33
N GLY A 185 -5.59 12.77 -3.26
CA GLY A 185 -6.88 13.44 -3.43
C GLY A 185 -7.25 13.56 -4.91
N LYS A 186 -8.49 13.91 -5.19
CA LYS A 186 -9.01 14.05 -6.56
C LYS A 186 -8.26 15.12 -7.38
N PRO A 187 -8.36 15.10 -8.73
CA PRO A 187 -7.87 16.18 -9.56
C PRO A 187 -8.41 17.54 -9.09
N ASN A 188 -7.60 18.59 -9.20
CA ASN A 188 -7.94 19.98 -8.84
C ASN A 188 -8.24 20.24 -7.34
N ALA A 189 -8.02 19.29 -6.44
CA ALA A 189 -8.11 19.51 -4.98
C ALA A 189 -7.00 20.45 -4.44
N GLY A 190 -6.02 20.80 -5.29
CA GLY A 190 -4.93 21.72 -4.94
C GLY A 190 -3.65 21.03 -4.47
N LYS A 191 -3.44 19.75 -4.84
CA LYS A 191 -2.22 18.98 -4.52
C LYS A 191 -0.94 19.70 -4.96
N SER A 192 -0.87 20.11 -6.23
CA SER A 192 0.28 20.85 -6.76
C SER A 192 0.48 22.20 -6.07
N SER A 193 -0.61 22.87 -5.72
CA SER A 193 -0.55 24.18 -5.04
C SER A 193 0.02 24.05 -3.64
N ILE A 194 -0.36 23.02 -2.87
CA ILE A 194 0.15 22.82 -1.51
C ILE A 194 1.61 22.40 -1.54
N VAL A 195 2.00 21.49 -2.44
CA VAL A 195 3.42 21.10 -2.63
C VAL A 195 4.27 22.31 -3.03
N ASN A 196 3.84 23.11 -4.01
CA ASN A 196 4.56 24.32 -4.40
C ASN A 196 4.66 25.34 -3.26
N ARG A 197 3.68 25.40 -2.37
CA ARG A 197 3.72 26.25 -1.19
C ARG A 197 4.78 25.79 -0.20
N PHE A 198 4.83 24.51 0.11
CA PHE A 198 5.87 23.91 0.94
C PHE A 198 7.28 24.15 0.38
N LEU A 199 7.42 24.12 -0.96
CA LEU A 199 8.70 24.39 -1.64
C LEU A 199 9.07 25.87 -1.65
N GLY A 200 8.08 26.76 -1.73
CA GLY A 200 8.28 28.22 -1.86
C GLY A 200 8.57 28.95 -0.56
N GLU A 201 8.14 28.41 0.59
CA GLU A 201 8.34 29.02 1.90
C GLU A 201 9.72 28.73 2.51
N ASN A 202 10.43 27.71 2.04
CA ASN A 202 11.73 27.30 2.55
C ASN A 202 12.84 27.62 1.59
N ARG A 203 13.60 28.69 1.88
CA ARG A 203 14.89 28.98 1.26
C ARG A 203 15.94 28.03 1.82
N MET A 204 15.98 26.77 1.39
CA MET A 204 17.23 25.99 1.44
C MET A 204 17.08 24.67 0.70
N ILE A 205 18.00 24.49 -0.22
CA ILE A 205 18.46 23.26 -0.86
C ILE A 205 17.32 22.32 -1.34
N VAL A 206 16.77 22.65 -2.50
CA VAL A 206 16.27 21.64 -3.41
C VAL A 206 17.50 20.94 -3.96
N SER A 207 17.96 19.87 -3.36
CA SER A 207 18.89 18.97 -4.01
C SER A 207 18.06 18.07 -4.92
N ASP A 208 18.04 18.38 -6.21
CA ASP A 208 17.89 17.34 -7.22
C ASP A 208 19.12 16.43 -7.01
N ILE A 209 18.95 15.33 -6.28
CA ILE A 209 20.02 14.35 -6.11
C ILE A 209 20.18 13.69 -7.49
N ALA A 210 21.10 14.25 -8.27
CA ALA A 210 21.55 13.66 -9.50
C ALA A 210 22.45 12.47 -9.15
N GLY A 211 21.89 11.24 -9.23
CA GLY A 211 22.69 10.04 -8.98
C GLY A 211 21.93 8.74 -8.99
N THR A 212 20.65 8.76 -8.68
CA THR A 212 19.80 7.56 -8.80
C THR A 212 18.63 7.88 -9.74
N THR A 213 18.47 7.12 -10.79
CA THR A 213 17.46 7.29 -11.83
C THR A 213 16.01 7.16 -11.31
N ARG A 214 15.82 6.97 -9.99
CA ARG A 214 14.54 6.78 -9.30
C ARG A 214 14.01 8.01 -8.56
N ASP A 215 14.89 8.90 -8.06
CA ASP A 215 14.52 10.02 -7.16
C ASP A 215 14.15 11.31 -7.89
N ALA A 216 14.16 11.33 -9.23
CA ALA A 216 13.76 12.49 -10.03
C ALA A 216 12.27 12.89 -9.86
N VAL A 217 11.49 12.11 -9.11
CA VAL A 217 10.06 12.29 -8.89
C VAL A 217 9.74 12.83 -7.50
N ASP A 218 10.63 12.61 -6.51
CA ASP A 218 10.44 13.03 -5.12
C ASP A 218 11.13 14.38 -4.86
N THR A 219 10.59 15.17 -3.95
CA THR A 219 11.17 16.49 -3.63
C THR A 219 11.42 16.61 -2.13
N ARG A 220 12.68 16.81 -1.78
CA ARG A 220 13.14 17.00 -0.39
C ARG A 220 13.01 18.46 0.02
N VAL A 221 12.47 18.71 1.20
CA VAL A 221 12.34 20.02 1.83
C VAL A 221 12.98 19.94 3.21
N VAL A 222 13.93 20.80 3.47
CA VAL A 222 14.59 20.91 4.78
C VAL A 222 14.26 22.27 5.39
N ASN A 223 13.75 22.27 6.62
CA ASN A 223 13.47 23.48 7.38
C ASN A 223 13.87 23.31 8.85
N GLU A 224 13.61 24.32 9.67
CA GLU A 224 13.92 24.31 11.10
C GLU A 224 13.21 23.18 11.89
N ARG A 225 12.10 22.64 11.34
CA ARG A 225 11.31 21.55 11.94
C ARG A 225 11.80 20.16 11.54
N GLY A 226 12.67 20.06 10.55
CA GLY A 226 13.23 18.78 10.09
C GLY A 226 13.28 18.64 8.58
N THR A 227 13.48 17.40 8.15
CA THR A 227 13.52 16.99 6.74
C THR A 227 12.21 16.31 6.35
N PHE A 228 11.65 16.72 5.21
CA PHE A 228 10.40 16.18 4.66
C PHE A 228 10.63 15.81 3.19
N THR A 229 10.17 14.66 2.78
CA THR A 229 10.27 14.18 1.39
C THR A 229 8.87 14.00 0.81
N PHE A 230 8.50 14.87 -0.14
CA PHE A 230 7.23 14.77 -0.85
C PHE A 230 7.35 13.78 -2.01
N ILE A 231 6.56 12.71 -1.96
CA ILE A 231 6.58 11.61 -2.92
C ILE A 231 5.79 11.97 -4.16
N ASP A 232 6.27 11.55 -5.34
CA ASP A 232 5.63 11.71 -6.67
C ASP A 232 5.28 13.17 -7.04
N THR A 233 6.15 14.12 -6.74
CA THR A 233 5.91 15.53 -7.05
C THR A 233 5.88 15.83 -8.56
N ALA A 234 6.63 15.08 -9.39
CA ALA A 234 6.61 15.23 -10.84
C ALA A 234 5.26 14.77 -11.43
N GLY A 235 4.69 13.68 -10.91
CA GLY A 235 3.35 13.25 -11.27
C GLY A 235 2.28 14.28 -10.91
N ILE A 236 2.37 14.87 -9.72
CA ILE A 236 1.48 15.94 -9.28
C ILE A 236 1.58 17.18 -10.20
N ARG A 237 2.79 17.53 -10.69
CA ARG A 237 3.01 18.66 -11.61
C ARG A 237 2.53 18.38 -13.04
N ARG A 238 2.66 17.13 -13.55
CA ARG A 238 2.20 16.74 -14.89
C ARG A 238 0.67 16.70 -14.98
N GLN A 239 -0.03 16.24 -13.94
CA GLN A 239 -1.52 16.21 -13.92
C GLN A 239 -2.17 17.59 -14.11
N SER A 240 -1.50 18.67 -13.76
CA SER A 240 -2.01 20.02 -13.99
C SER A 240 -2.11 20.40 -15.49
N LYS A 241 -1.51 19.60 -16.39
CA LYS A 241 -1.41 19.87 -17.84
C LYS A 241 -2.23 18.93 -18.72
N ILE A 242 -2.79 17.84 -18.19
CA ILE A 242 -3.47 16.79 -18.96
C ILE A 242 -4.90 16.66 -18.44
N GLY A 243 -5.87 16.84 -19.33
CA GLY A 243 -7.31 16.83 -19.00
C GLY A 243 -7.89 15.44 -18.70
N ASP A 244 -9.13 15.44 -18.31
CA ASP A 244 -10.08 14.49 -17.71
C ASP A 244 -10.06 12.98 -18.05
N GLN A 245 -9.16 12.43 -18.84
CA GLN A 245 -9.22 11.02 -19.28
C GLN A 245 -8.58 9.99 -18.32
N ILE A 246 -8.10 10.41 -17.12
CA ILE A 246 -7.22 9.54 -16.31
C ILE A 246 -7.69 9.44 -14.84
N GLU A 247 -8.96 9.17 -14.61
CA GLU A 247 -9.47 8.97 -13.23
C GLU A 247 -8.84 7.74 -12.56
N LYS A 248 -8.76 6.62 -13.28
CA LYS A 248 -8.13 5.38 -12.81
C LYS A 248 -6.62 5.52 -12.61
N TYR A 249 -5.95 6.30 -13.47
CA TYR A 249 -4.51 6.59 -13.36
C TYR A 249 -4.18 7.41 -12.11
N SER A 250 -5.08 8.34 -11.76
CA SER A 250 -4.95 9.13 -10.53
C SER A 250 -5.04 8.26 -9.26
N VAL A 251 -5.90 7.24 -9.27
CA VAL A 251 -6.07 6.28 -8.17
C VAL A 251 -4.82 5.39 -8.05
N LEU A 252 -4.29 4.92 -9.18
CA LEU A 252 -3.07 4.11 -9.21
C LEU A 252 -1.88 4.86 -8.59
N ARG A 253 -1.64 6.10 -9.02
CA ARG A 253 -0.57 6.93 -8.47
C ARG A 253 -0.76 7.24 -6.99
N ALA A 254 -2.00 7.50 -6.58
CA ALA A 254 -2.30 7.67 -5.16
C ALA A 254 -1.89 6.43 -4.36
N HIS A 255 -2.13 5.24 -4.89
CA HIS A 255 -1.75 3.98 -4.26
C HIS A 255 -0.23 3.85 -4.10
N MET A 256 0.51 4.09 -5.18
CA MET A 256 1.99 4.00 -5.17
C MET A 256 2.63 5.02 -4.22
N ALA A 257 2.11 6.25 -4.24
CA ALA A 257 2.56 7.28 -3.32
C ALA A 257 2.27 6.91 -1.86
N VAL A 258 1.08 6.34 -1.59
CA VAL A 258 0.66 5.88 -0.26
C VAL A 258 1.59 4.77 0.24
N GLU A 259 1.91 3.76 -0.57
CA GLU A 259 2.79 2.65 -0.14
C GLU A 259 4.17 3.15 0.33
N ARG A 260 4.74 4.15 -0.33
CA ARG A 260 6.06 4.70 -0.02
C ARG A 260 6.04 5.73 1.12
N ALA A 261 4.88 6.25 1.50
CA ALA A 261 4.74 7.32 2.47
C ALA A 261 4.73 6.83 3.92
N ASP A 262 5.15 7.71 4.82
CA ASP A 262 4.94 7.61 6.26
C ASP A 262 3.64 8.30 6.66
N VAL A 263 3.36 9.47 6.05
CA VAL A 263 2.17 10.29 6.30
C VAL A 263 1.47 10.64 5.00
N CYS A 264 0.16 10.44 4.94
CA CYS A 264 -0.70 10.81 3.82
C CYS A 264 -1.47 12.11 4.12
N LEU A 265 -1.40 13.08 3.21
CA LEU A 265 -2.23 14.27 3.21
C LEU A 265 -3.39 14.08 2.26
N LEU A 266 -4.58 13.77 2.76
CA LEU A 266 -5.80 13.65 1.97
C LEU A 266 -6.38 15.04 1.69
N MET A 267 -6.24 15.50 0.44
CA MET A 267 -6.67 16.82 0.01
C MET A 267 -8.14 16.83 -0.40
N ILE A 268 -8.97 17.62 0.29
CA ILE A 268 -10.37 17.84 -0.03
C ILE A 268 -10.55 19.29 -0.48
N ASP A 269 -11.28 19.51 -1.58
CA ASP A 269 -11.64 20.84 -2.07
C ASP A 269 -12.85 21.38 -1.32
N ALA A 270 -12.65 22.42 -0.53
CA ALA A 270 -13.72 23.03 0.27
C ALA A 270 -14.88 23.58 -0.59
N SER A 271 -14.62 24.03 -1.83
CA SER A 271 -15.66 24.56 -2.72
C SER A 271 -16.63 23.50 -3.24
N VAL A 272 -16.20 22.23 -3.26
CA VAL A 272 -16.99 21.07 -3.72
C VAL A 272 -17.50 20.24 -2.54
N GLY A 273 -16.73 20.20 -1.46
CA GLY A 273 -16.93 19.29 -0.33
C GLY A 273 -16.40 17.89 -0.60
N ILE A 274 -16.68 16.96 0.33
CA ILE A 274 -16.31 15.55 0.20
C ILE A 274 -17.15 14.85 -0.86
N THR A 275 -16.53 13.96 -1.63
CA THR A 275 -17.14 13.19 -2.72
C THR A 275 -16.79 11.71 -2.60
N GLU A 276 -17.53 10.82 -3.30
CA GLU A 276 -17.25 9.38 -3.34
C GLU A 276 -15.82 9.07 -3.82
N GLN A 277 -15.23 9.89 -4.68
CA GLN A 277 -13.86 9.75 -5.12
C GLN A 277 -12.87 10.03 -3.99
N ASP A 278 -13.14 11.04 -3.15
CA ASP A 278 -12.33 11.33 -1.97
C ASP A 278 -12.42 10.17 -0.95
N GLU A 279 -13.59 9.56 -0.80
CA GLU A 279 -13.80 8.38 0.07
C GLU A 279 -13.00 7.16 -0.41
N LYS A 280 -12.99 6.88 -1.73
CA LYS A 280 -12.18 5.80 -2.31
C LYS A 280 -10.69 6.02 -2.10
N ILE A 281 -10.19 7.25 -2.31
CA ILE A 281 -8.78 7.59 -2.10
C ILE A 281 -8.41 7.52 -0.61
N ALA A 282 -9.30 7.95 0.29
CA ALA A 282 -9.12 7.80 1.73
C ALA A 282 -9.03 6.32 2.14
N GLY A 283 -9.87 5.45 1.53
CA GLY A 283 -9.84 4.00 1.72
C GLY A 283 -8.48 3.39 1.44
N ILE A 284 -7.81 3.82 0.37
CA ILE A 284 -6.45 3.35 0.02
C ILE A 284 -5.46 3.61 1.17
N ALA A 285 -5.45 4.83 1.72
CA ALA A 285 -4.54 5.18 2.80
C ALA A 285 -4.86 4.41 4.10
N HIS A 286 -6.15 4.18 4.36
CA HIS A 286 -6.62 3.41 5.51
C HIS A 286 -6.22 1.93 5.43
N GLU A 287 -6.48 1.28 4.29
CA GLU A 287 -6.15 -0.13 4.05
C GLU A 287 -4.64 -0.39 4.07
N ALA A 288 -3.85 0.55 3.53
CA ALA A 288 -2.39 0.51 3.62
C ALA A 288 -1.87 0.77 5.05
N GLY A 289 -2.74 1.07 6.01
CA GLY A 289 -2.35 1.32 7.39
C GLY A 289 -1.55 2.62 7.60
N LYS A 290 -1.63 3.58 6.67
CA LYS A 290 -0.80 4.79 6.73
C LYS A 290 -1.38 5.86 7.64
N ALA A 291 -0.49 6.57 8.32
CA ALA A 291 -0.86 7.75 9.07
C ALA A 291 -1.45 8.81 8.13
N THR A 292 -2.60 9.39 8.48
CA THR A 292 -3.38 10.23 7.54
C THR A 292 -3.88 11.50 8.20
N ILE A 293 -3.74 12.61 7.47
CA ILE A 293 -4.28 13.93 7.83
C ILE A 293 -5.27 14.35 6.73
N ILE A 294 -6.47 14.73 7.11
CA ILE A 294 -7.48 15.27 6.20
C ILE A 294 -7.29 16.77 6.09
N VAL A 295 -6.94 17.23 4.88
CA VAL A 295 -6.61 18.64 4.59
C VAL A 295 -7.70 19.24 3.71
N VAL A 296 -8.56 20.06 4.30
CA VAL A 296 -9.60 20.82 3.58
C VAL A 296 -8.97 22.10 3.04
N ASN A 297 -8.68 22.08 1.73
CA ASN A 297 -8.00 23.16 1.03
C ASN A 297 -9.00 24.12 0.34
N LYS A 298 -8.50 25.25 -0.17
CA LYS A 298 -9.27 26.35 -0.74
C LYS A 298 -10.23 27.00 0.27
N TRP A 299 -9.84 27.01 1.54
CA TRP A 299 -10.65 27.55 2.61
C TRP A 299 -10.88 29.06 2.48
N ASP A 300 -10.08 29.76 1.65
CA ASP A 300 -10.26 31.16 1.25
C ASP A 300 -11.45 31.42 0.32
N ALA A 301 -11.90 30.40 -0.42
CA ALA A 301 -12.95 30.51 -1.43
C ALA A 301 -14.38 30.35 -0.87
N ILE A 302 -14.53 30.09 0.43
CA ILE A 302 -15.83 29.81 1.05
C ILE A 302 -16.26 30.99 1.94
N GLU A 303 -17.53 31.35 1.86
CA GLU A 303 -18.18 32.23 2.84
C GLU A 303 -18.26 31.47 4.19
N LYS A 304 -17.83 32.14 5.26
CA LYS A 304 -17.66 31.53 6.57
C LYS A 304 -18.56 32.20 7.59
N ASP A 305 -19.25 31.36 8.35
CA ASP A 305 -19.90 31.70 9.59
C ASP A 305 -19.31 30.88 10.77
N ASN A 306 -19.82 31.10 11.97
CA ASN A 306 -19.36 30.39 13.15
C ASN A 306 -19.65 28.87 13.12
N SER A 307 -20.56 28.41 12.27
CA SER A 307 -21.00 27.01 12.15
C SER A 307 -20.31 26.27 11.00
N THR A 308 -19.74 26.98 10.02
CA THR A 308 -19.21 26.43 8.77
C THR A 308 -18.16 25.36 9.02
N THR A 309 -17.17 25.61 9.91
CA THR A 309 -16.12 24.64 10.22
C THR A 309 -16.69 23.36 10.84
N LYS A 310 -17.67 23.49 11.74
CA LYS A 310 -18.33 22.35 12.38
C LYS A 310 -19.13 21.54 11.36
N ALA A 311 -19.91 22.18 10.52
CA ALA A 311 -20.71 21.52 9.49
C ALA A 311 -19.85 20.73 8.49
N PHE A 312 -18.69 21.28 8.07
CA PHE A 312 -17.71 20.56 7.24
C PHE A 312 -17.11 19.36 7.99
N THR A 313 -16.73 19.55 9.24
CA THR A 313 -16.18 18.48 10.08
C THR A 313 -17.19 17.34 10.24
N ASP A 314 -18.42 17.64 10.57
CA ASP A 314 -19.48 16.65 10.78
C ASP A 314 -19.74 15.83 9.48
N ARG A 315 -19.83 16.51 8.33
CA ARG A 315 -20.01 15.86 7.02
C ARG A 315 -18.84 14.97 6.66
N ILE A 316 -17.59 15.41 6.87
CA ILE A 316 -16.40 14.60 6.62
C ILE A 316 -16.37 13.37 7.55
N ARG A 317 -16.75 13.54 8.81
CA ARG A 317 -16.80 12.42 9.78
C ARG A 317 -17.90 11.41 9.45
N GLU A 318 -19.01 11.84 8.88
CA GLU A 318 -20.06 10.97 8.38
C GLU A 318 -19.59 10.14 7.19
N SER A 319 -19.01 10.77 6.16
CA SER A 319 -18.49 10.09 4.98
C SER A 319 -17.27 9.20 5.27
N LEU A 320 -16.37 9.63 6.17
CA LEU A 320 -15.17 8.88 6.55
C LEU A 320 -15.30 8.27 7.95
N ALA A 321 -16.42 7.63 8.26
CA ALA A 321 -16.72 7.05 9.56
C ALA A 321 -15.70 5.96 9.99
N TYR A 322 -15.03 5.33 9.03
CA TYR A 322 -13.97 4.33 9.26
C TYR A 322 -12.60 4.96 9.63
N MET A 323 -12.43 6.29 9.47
CA MET A 323 -11.21 7.02 9.83
C MET A 323 -11.42 8.07 10.94
N PRO A 324 -12.01 7.74 12.09
CA PRO A 324 -12.27 8.71 13.17
C PRO A 324 -10.97 9.26 13.78
N TYR A 325 -9.87 8.54 13.63
CA TYR A 325 -8.54 8.90 14.14
C TYR A 325 -7.85 10.02 13.35
N ALA A 326 -8.19 10.20 12.06
CA ALA A 326 -7.53 11.17 11.19
C ALA A 326 -7.89 12.61 11.59
N PRO A 327 -6.93 13.49 11.93
CA PRO A 327 -7.20 14.88 12.22
C PRO A 327 -7.63 15.62 10.96
N ILE A 328 -8.54 16.58 11.11
CA ILE A 328 -9.00 17.46 10.04
C ILE A 328 -8.40 18.85 10.24
N THR A 329 -7.81 19.41 9.18
CA THR A 329 -7.29 20.76 9.15
C THR A 329 -7.82 21.54 7.95
N PHE A 330 -7.99 22.85 8.11
CA PHE A 330 -8.53 23.75 7.10
C PHE A 330 -7.46 24.73 6.67
N VAL A 331 -7.05 24.69 5.40
CA VAL A 331 -5.94 25.47 4.87
C VAL A 331 -6.31 26.21 3.59
N SER A 332 -5.49 27.18 3.21
CA SER A 332 -5.48 27.75 1.86
C SER A 332 -4.07 27.72 1.30
N ALA A 333 -3.83 26.84 0.35
CA ALA A 333 -2.56 26.81 -0.38
C ALA A 333 -2.31 28.10 -1.15
N LYS A 334 -3.38 28.82 -1.57
CA LYS A 334 -3.30 30.08 -2.30
C LYS A 334 -2.80 31.23 -1.41
N THR A 335 -3.36 31.38 -0.22
CA THR A 335 -3.02 32.49 0.69
C THR A 335 -1.93 32.16 1.71
N GLY A 336 -1.56 30.87 1.87
CA GLY A 336 -0.65 30.40 2.90
C GLY A 336 -1.31 30.18 4.27
N GLN A 337 -2.61 30.36 4.38
CA GLN A 337 -3.32 30.27 5.67
C GLN A 337 -3.17 28.88 6.29
N ARG A 338 -2.65 28.80 7.52
CA ARG A 338 -2.47 27.61 8.35
C ARG A 338 -1.54 26.54 7.78
N ILE A 339 -0.64 26.88 6.84
CA ILE A 339 0.35 25.94 6.30
C ILE A 339 1.41 25.59 7.35
N ASP A 340 1.88 26.56 8.14
CA ASP A 340 2.83 26.32 9.22
C ASP A 340 2.31 25.29 10.24
N GLY A 341 1.05 25.41 10.64
CA GLY A 341 0.42 24.44 11.54
C GLY A 341 0.26 23.04 10.94
N LEU A 342 0.32 22.91 9.60
CA LEU A 342 0.28 21.60 8.94
C LEU A 342 1.60 20.86 9.13
N TYR A 343 2.76 21.53 9.15
CA TYR A 343 4.05 20.91 9.48
C TYR A 343 4.04 20.32 10.91
N ASP A 344 3.57 21.09 11.89
CA ASP A 344 3.50 20.63 13.28
C ASP A 344 2.55 19.42 13.42
N LEU A 345 1.47 19.42 12.65
CA LEU A 345 0.52 18.31 12.62
C LEU A 345 1.12 17.06 11.97
N ILE A 346 1.91 17.21 10.89
CA ILE A 346 2.63 16.10 10.24
C ILE A 346 3.60 15.45 11.22
N LEU A 347 4.42 16.25 11.91
CA LEU A 347 5.35 15.76 12.92
C LEU A 347 4.63 14.99 14.04
N SER A 348 3.57 15.58 14.59
CA SER A 348 2.79 14.95 15.66
C SER A 348 2.17 13.62 15.22
N VAL A 349 1.62 13.56 14.00
CA VAL A 349 1.00 12.33 13.47
C VAL A 349 2.07 11.27 13.17
N TYR A 350 3.23 11.66 12.66
CA TYR A 350 4.36 10.76 12.44
C TYR A 350 4.85 10.15 13.76
N GLU A 351 5.08 10.97 14.80
CA GLU A 351 5.45 10.50 16.14
C GLU A 351 4.42 9.54 16.72
N GLN A 352 3.14 9.85 16.57
CA GLN A 352 2.05 9.00 17.05
C GLN A 352 1.99 7.65 16.31
N SER A 353 2.33 7.59 15.03
CA SER A 353 2.40 6.34 14.27
C SER A 353 3.58 5.45 14.68
N HIS A 354 4.66 6.04 15.15
CA HIS A 354 5.89 5.35 15.59
C HIS A 354 5.94 5.12 17.12
N LEU A 355 4.86 5.46 17.82
CA LEU A 355 4.80 5.29 19.28
C LEU A 355 4.91 3.80 19.66
N ARG A 356 5.90 3.48 20.49
CA ARG A 356 6.11 2.17 21.07
C ARG A 356 5.66 2.13 22.51
N VAL A 357 4.72 1.26 22.84
CA VAL A 357 4.22 1.07 24.20
C VAL A 357 4.75 -0.25 24.75
N THR A 358 5.21 -0.25 25.99
CA THR A 358 5.71 -1.46 26.65
C THR A 358 4.59 -2.46 26.93
N THR A 359 4.90 -3.75 26.88
CA THR A 359 3.92 -4.82 27.12
C THR A 359 3.27 -4.71 28.50
N GLY A 360 4.00 -4.26 29.55
CA GLY A 360 3.45 -4.04 30.89
C GLY A 360 2.36 -2.98 30.87
N ALA A 361 2.65 -1.78 30.34
CA ALA A 361 1.69 -0.68 30.25
C ALA A 361 0.45 -1.03 29.38
N LEU A 362 0.64 -1.82 28.30
CA LEU A 362 -0.49 -2.31 27.51
C LEU A 362 -1.42 -3.25 28.30
N ASN A 363 -0.83 -4.13 29.13
CA ASN A 363 -1.63 -5.07 29.93
C ASN A 363 -2.31 -4.39 31.13
N ASP A 364 -1.76 -3.31 31.66
CA ASP A 364 -2.44 -2.48 32.65
C ASP A 364 -3.71 -1.85 32.06
N VAL A 365 -3.61 -1.23 30.87
CA VAL A 365 -4.78 -0.68 30.15
C VAL A 365 -5.79 -1.79 29.78
N LEU A 366 -5.32 -2.93 29.32
CA LEU A 366 -6.19 -4.08 29.03
C LEU A 366 -6.93 -4.56 30.28
N GLY A 367 -6.23 -4.64 31.42
CA GLY A 367 -6.82 -5.01 32.71
C GLY A 367 -7.93 -4.05 33.14
N GLU A 368 -7.65 -2.72 33.06
CA GLU A 368 -8.64 -1.69 33.34
C GLU A 368 -9.85 -1.76 32.39
N ALA A 369 -9.60 -1.95 31.08
CA ALA A 369 -10.66 -2.09 30.09
C ALA A 369 -11.56 -3.30 30.40
N MET A 370 -10.98 -4.45 30.73
CA MET A 370 -11.75 -5.65 31.13
C MET A 370 -12.52 -5.50 32.43
N MET A 371 -12.05 -4.64 33.36
CA MET A 371 -12.79 -4.32 34.57
C MET A 371 -13.99 -3.41 34.31
N ARG A 372 -13.85 -2.44 33.38
CA ARG A 372 -14.93 -1.51 32.99
C ARG A 372 -16.01 -2.21 32.20
N VAL A 373 -15.62 -3.00 31.18
CA VAL A 373 -16.52 -3.76 30.33
C VAL A 373 -16.03 -5.21 30.25
N GLN A 374 -16.79 -6.12 30.83
CA GLN A 374 -16.42 -7.52 30.84
C GLN A 374 -16.40 -8.12 29.42
N PRO A 375 -15.43 -9.01 29.11
CA PRO A 375 -15.39 -9.70 27.85
C PRO A 375 -16.68 -10.46 27.53
N PRO A 376 -17.10 -10.54 26.27
CA PRO A 376 -18.36 -11.17 25.88
C PRO A 376 -18.44 -12.65 26.24
N THR A 377 -19.66 -13.12 26.42
CA THR A 377 -19.99 -14.54 26.70
C THR A 377 -21.01 -15.00 25.68
N ASP A 378 -20.76 -16.12 25.00
CA ASP A 378 -21.73 -16.77 24.10
C ASP A 378 -21.94 -18.23 24.51
N LYS A 379 -23.20 -18.63 24.61
CA LYS A 379 -23.64 -20.01 24.95
C LYS A 379 -22.91 -20.59 26.18
N GLY A 380 -22.71 -19.79 27.21
CA GLY A 380 -22.01 -20.18 28.44
C GLY A 380 -20.48 -20.23 28.33
N ARG A 381 -19.92 -19.93 27.17
CA ARG A 381 -18.46 -19.81 26.97
C ARG A 381 -18.04 -18.34 27.10
N ARG A 382 -17.12 -18.05 28.00
CA ARG A 382 -16.61 -16.70 28.24
C ARG A 382 -15.30 -16.46 27.51
N LEU A 383 -15.19 -15.33 26.82
CA LEU A 383 -13.93 -14.86 26.29
C LEU A 383 -12.96 -14.54 27.43
N LYS A 384 -11.76 -15.10 27.40
CA LYS A 384 -10.64 -14.74 28.29
C LYS A 384 -9.52 -14.21 27.45
N ILE A 385 -9.12 -12.96 27.69
CA ILE A 385 -7.94 -12.35 27.08
C ILE A 385 -6.80 -12.49 28.09
N PHE A 386 -5.69 -13.07 27.65
CA PHE A 386 -4.58 -13.39 28.53
C PHE A 386 -3.60 -12.21 28.64
N TYR A 387 -3.21 -11.65 27.49
CA TYR A 387 -2.32 -10.50 27.39
C TYR A 387 -2.36 -9.88 25.99
N MET A 388 -1.81 -8.69 25.89
CA MET A 388 -1.65 -7.93 24.67
C MET A 388 -0.20 -7.47 24.53
N THR A 389 0.33 -7.47 23.31
CA THR A 389 1.66 -6.96 22.99
C THR A 389 1.64 -6.15 21.70
N GLN A 390 2.52 -5.17 21.58
CA GLN A 390 2.72 -4.43 20.33
C GLN A 390 3.84 -5.08 19.52
N THR A 391 3.52 -5.59 18.34
CA THR A 391 4.48 -6.27 17.47
C THR A 391 5.15 -5.33 16.48
N GLN A 392 4.43 -4.28 16.04
CA GLN A 392 4.89 -3.37 15.01
C GLN A 392 4.47 -1.93 15.32
N VAL A 393 5.23 -0.96 14.81
CA VAL A 393 4.89 0.45 14.67
C VAL A 393 4.65 0.77 13.20
N ALA A 394 3.97 1.87 12.90
CA ALA A 394 3.70 2.38 11.55
C ALA A 394 3.13 1.34 10.54
N PRO A 395 1.93 0.75 10.71
CA PRO A 395 0.93 1.13 11.73
C PRO A 395 1.14 0.42 13.07
N PRO A 396 0.73 1.05 14.18
CA PRO A 396 0.70 0.40 15.49
C PRO A 396 -0.12 -0.88 15.43
N THR A 397 0.56 -2.04 15.61
CA THR A 397 -0.05 -3.36 15.48
C THR A 397 0.03 -4.09 16.81
N PHE A 398 -1.13 -4.46 17.34
CA PHE A 398 -1.28 -5.16 18.61
C PHE A 398 -1.75 -6.58 18.39
N VAL A 399 -1.13 -7.53 19.08
CA VAL A 399 -1.55 -8.93 19.12
C VAL A 399 -2.17 -9.21 20.47
N LEU A 400 -3.43 -9.67 20.47
CA LEU A 400 -4.17 -10.06 21.66
C LEU A 400 -4.29 -11.59 21.68
N PHE A 401 -3.84 -12.19 22.77
CA PHE A 401 -3.93 -13.62 22.98
C PHE A 401 -5.14 -13.97 23.83
N CYS A 402 -6.01 -14.83 23.31
CA CYS A 402 -7.24 -15.23 23.98
C CYS A 402 -7.43 -16.75 23.98
N ASN A 403 -8.47 -17.21 24.68
CA ASN A 403 -8.85 -18.64 24.71
C ASN A 403 -9.61 -19.07 23.47
N MET A 404 -10.43 -18.18 22.88
CA MET A 404 -11.28 -18.45 21.72
C MET A 404 -11.43 -17.17 20.88
N ALA A 405 -10.81 -17.18 19.69
CA ALA A 405 -10.83 -16.02 18.78
C ALA A 405 -12.24 -15.71 18.25
N GLU A 406 -13.07 -16.76 18.06
CA GLU A 406 -14.47 -16.64 17.58
C GLU A 406 -15.36 -15.79 18.51
N LEU A 407 -15.04 -15.73 19.82
CA LEU A 407 -15.79 -14.90 20.77
C LEU A 407 -15.34 -13.44 20.80
N PHE A 408 -14.27 -13.11 20.10
CA PHE A 408 -13.74 -11.76 20.06
C PHE A 408 -14.54 -10.91 19.06
N HIS A 409 -15.75 -10.49 19.46
CA HIS A 409 -16.65 -9.74 18.60
C HIS A 409 -16.08 -8.37 18.24
N PHE A 410 -16.34 -7.91 17.02
CA PHE A 410 -15.90 -6.61 16.48
C PHE A 410 -16.17 -5.42 17.43
N SER A 411 -17.33 -5.40 18.08
CA SER A 411 -17.68 -4.32 19.04
C SER A 411 -16.72 -4.27 20.24
N TYR A 412 -16.25 -5.42 20.72
CA TYR A 412 -15.32 -5.49 21.84
C TYR A 412 -13.89 -5.11 21.39
N GLN A 413 -13.50 -5.50 20.17
CA GLN A 413 -12.26 -5.06 19.56
C GLN A 413 -12.21 -3.52 19.46
N ARG A 414 -13.29 -2.91 18.94
CA ARG A 414 -13.42 -1.45 18.86
C ARG A 414 -13.40 -0.77 20.23
N TYR A 415 -13.97 -1.40 21.25
CA TYR A 415 -13.90 -0.90 22.61
C TYR A 415 -12.45 -0.87 23.13
N ILE A 416 -11.68 -1.95 22.96
CA ILE A 416 -10.26 -2.01 23.33
C ILE A 416 -9.46 -0.94 22.58
N GLU A 417 -9.69 -0.79 21.27
CA GLU A 417 -9.05 0.24 20.45
C GLU A 417 -9.32 1.64 21.03
N ASN A 418 -10.55 1.94 21.39
CA ASN A 418 -10.89 3.22 22.01
C ASN A 418 -10.16 3.45 23.34
N CYS A 419 -10.03 2.42 24.18
CA CYS A 419 -9.24 2.51 25.41
C CYS A 419 -7.76 2.82 25.14
N LEU A 420 -7.16 2.19 24.13
CA LEU A 420 -5.79 2.49 23.70
C LEU A 420 -5.65 3.92 23.20
N ARG A 421 -6.61 4.43 22.42
CA ARG A 421 -6.63 5.81 21.94
C ARG A 421 -6.84 6.83 23.05
N GLU A 422 -7.70 6.53 24.00
CA GLU A 422 -7.91 7.39 25.20
C GLU A 422 -6.64 7.53 26.03
N THR A 423 -5.88 6.44 26.17
CA THR A 423 -4.68 6.42 27.03
C THR A 423 -3.43 6.97 26.32
N TYR A 424 -3.19 6.55 25.07
CA TYR A 424 -1.93 6.84 24.37
C TYR A 424 -2.08 7.82 23.21
N GLY A 425 -3.29 8.13 22.78
CA GLY A 425 -3.59 9.02 21.66
C GLY A 425 -3.71 8.29 20.34
N PHE A 426 -2.62 7.89 19.72
CA PHE A 426 -2.57 7.30 18.37
C PHE A 426 -3.35 8.14 17.34
N LYS A 427 -3.26 9.47 17.47
CA LYS A 427 -3.94 10.41 16.60
C LYS A 427 -3.31 10.39 15.21
N GLY A 428 -4.16 10.32 14.18
CA GLY A 428 -3.72 10.33 12.78
C GLY A 428 -3.29 8.97 12.26
N THR A 429 -3.20 7.93 13.08
CA THR A 429 -2.78 6.59 12.64
C THR A 429 -3.86 5.53 12.92
N PRO A 430 -4.11 4.61 11.98
CA PRO A 430 -4.95 3.45 12.23
C PRO A 430 -4.26 2.50 13.22
N ILE A 431 -5.05 1.77 13.98
CA ILE A 431 -4.57 0.71 14.88
C ILE A 431 -4.95 -0.63 14.27
N LYS A 432 -3.98 -1.53 14.11
CA LYS A 432 -4.21 -2.90 13.68
C LYS A 432 -4.25 -3.83 14.88
N MET A 433 -5.32 -4.61 15.02
CA MET A 433 -5.43 -5.64 16.06
C MET A 433 -5.47 -7.03 15.43
N ILE A 434 -4.64 -7.92 15.93
CA ILE A 434 -4.58 -9.32 15.52
C ILE A 434 -4.97 -10.17 16.72
N ILE A 435 -6.03 -10.96 16.56
CA ILE A 435 -6.50 -11.85 17.61
C ILE A 435 -5.89 -13.24 17.36
N LYS A 436 -5.16 -13.76 18.34
CA LYS A 436 -4.57 -15.10 18.31
C LYS A 436 -5.15 -15.98 19.41
N GLN A 437 -5.51 -17.20 19.07
CA GLN A 437 -5.90 -18.20 20.05
C GLN A 437 -4.66 -18.87 20.63
N LYS A 438 -4.67 -19.09 21.95
CA LYS A 438 -3.55 -19.81 22.61
C LYS A 438 -3.49 -21.24 22.10
N GLY A 439 -2.40 -21.61 21.43
CA GLY A 439 -2.19 -22.92 20.82
C GLY A 439 -2.05 -22.91 19.30
N ASP A 440 -2.32 -21.78 18.63
CA ASP A 440 -2.19 -21.65 17.17
C ASP A 440 -0.75 -21.32 16.73
N ASP A 441 0.17 -21.07 17.67
CA ASP A 441 1.58 -20.80 17.36
C ASP A 441 2.37 -22.13 17.19
N PRO A 442 2.92 -22.44 16.00
CA PRO A 442 3.67 -23.70 15.78
C PRO A 442 4.90 -23.83 16.69
N GLU A 443 5.52 -22.74 17.13
CA GLU A 443 6.70 -22.78 18.00
C GLU A 443 6.37 -23.11 19.47
N ILE A 444 5.19 -22.73 19.96
CA ILE A 444 4.77 -23.03 21.35
C ILE A 444 4.29 -24.48 21.46
N ASN A 445 3.71 -25.04 20.40
CA ASN A 445 3.30 -26.45 20.37
C ASN A 445 4.49 -27.44 20.40
N VAL A 446 5.68 -27.03 19.94
CA VAL A 446 6.89 -27.87 19.99
C VAL A 446 7.46 -27.92 21.41
N ARG A 447 7.42 -26.81 22.17
CA ARG A 447 7.87 -26.80 23.58
C ARG A 447 6.89 -27.55 24.49
N GLY A 448 5.61 -27.33 24.37
CA GLY A 448 4.61 -28.02 25.19
C GLY A 448 4.52 -29.54 24.94
N LYS A 449 4.92 -30.02 23.76
CA LYS A 449 5.03 -31.45 23.46
C LYS A 449 6.37 -32.07 23.96
N ARG A 450 7.46 -31.29 24.04
CA ARG A 450 8.72 -31.75 24.67
C ARG A 450 8.57 -31.88 26.16
N ASP A 451 8.01 -30.87 26.84
CA ASP A 451 7.79 -30.91 28.30
C ASP A 451 6.79 -32.00 28.74
N LYS A 452 5.88 -32.44 27.86
CA LYS A 452 4.98 -33.57 28.11
C LYS A 452 5.69 -34.91 27.88
N LYS A 453 6.53 -35.02 26.87
CA LYS A 453 7.28 -36.27 26.61
C LYS A 453 8.34 -36.52 27.68
N GLU A 454 9.04 -35.48 28.14
CA GLU A 454 10.01 -35.62 29.24
C GLU A 454 9.33 -36.01 30.57
N LYS A 455 8.10 -35.51 30.84
CA LYS A 455 7.34 -35.93 32.05
C LYS A 455 6.72 -37.29 31.95
N ASP A 456 6.38 -37.77 30.77
CA ASP A 456 5.83 -39.11 30.57
C ASP A 456 6.98 -40.17 30.58
N GLU A 457 8.20 -39.84 30.09
CA GLU A 457 9.38 -40.69 30.18
C GLU A 457 9.94 -40.78 31.61
N GLU A 458 9.90 -39.72 32.43
CA GLU A 458 10.27 -39.78 33.85
C GLU A 458 9.27 -40.55 34.73
N SER A 459 8.03 -40.79 34.24
CA SER A 459 7.03 -41.56 34.97
C SER A 459 7.01 -43.07 34.64
N GLU A 460 7.66 -43.49 33.54
CA GLU A 460 7.79 -44.93 33.19
C GLU A 460 9.05 -45.61 33.78
N ASP A 461 10.10 -44.83 34.11
CA ASP A 461 11.32 -45.40 34.72
C ASP A 461 11.25 -45.59 36.25
N GLY A 462 10.08 -45.40 36.85
CA GLY A 462 9.85 -45.44 38.31
C GLY A 462 9.29 -46.77 38.87
N TRP A 463 9.15 -47.83 38.07
CA TRP A 463 8.57 -49.09 38.52
C TRP A 463 9.37 -50.32 38.06
N GLU A 464 10.65 -50.37 38.39
CA GLU A 464 11.41 -51.63 38.46
C GLU A 464 12.38 -51.55 39.66
N GLU A 465 11.87 -51.96 40.85
CA GLU A 465 12.62 -52.62 41.92
C GLU A 465 11.67 -53.38 42.84
#